data_2fae8848571a5f58ebb596faff4fa725
#
_entry.id   2fae8848571a5f58ebb596faff4fa725
#
_cell.length_a   1.000
_cell.length_b   1.000
_cell.length_c   1.000
_cell.angle_alpha   90.00
_cell.angle_beta   90.00
_cell.angle_gamma   90.00
#
_symmetry.space_group_name_H-M   'P 1'
#
loop_
_entity.id
_entity.type
_entity.pdbx_description
1 polymer ?
#
loop_
_entity_poly.entity_id
_entity_poly.type
_entity_poly.pdbx_seq_one_letter_code
_entity_poly.pdbx_strand_id
1 'polypeptide(L)'
;MPFILYDSTNTPVGQYTSDNEGYVLIEGLEAGRYYLRELENEGYVPDTEKKTVYVESGETTEVEWENTPITGQIQITKTSADYNSVNGWPAGTPIPGTEFEIYNARTGNLVDTVETDKNGVASSRPLPLGRYKIVESKAADFYGLDKTPIEVEIEFEGQIVKAAMTNKGLYTNVSIQKTGYVEVMPGQQIRYDFGGIGNNSTTSLTSFYWRDTLPGQAVRLDKIVTGTYNVPGNYKVVYKTNLSGGTWRTLADNLSTQQNYVLDASRAALGLASNEYVTEFMVSFGVVPANFRQVEAPQVYATVYAWLTGGSQFVNQADVGGVYNGQWIMATSRWVTGVYKPSEPLPRTGY
;
A
#
# COMPACT_ATOMS: atom_id res chain seq x y z
N MET A 1 4.22 -10.36 42.78
CA MET A 1 3.91 -11.75 43.21
C MET A 1 3.57 -11.74 44.71
N PRO A 2 2.47 -12.31 45.13
CA PRO A 2 2.07 -12.43 46.51
C PRO A 2 2.64 -13.71 47.14
N PHE A 3 3.15 -13.56 48.38
CA PHE A 3 3.72 -14.65 49.18
C PHE A 3 3.15 -14.65 50.58
N ILE A 4 3.12 -15.82 51.22
CA ILE A 4 2.77 -15.95 52.61
C ILE A 4 3.96 -16.59 53.38
N LEU A 5 4.38 -15.98 54.48
CA LEU A 5 5.40 -16.46 55.37
C LEU A 5 4.77 -17.16 56.57
N TYR A 6 5.26 -18.32 56.92
CA TYR A 6 4.87 -19.11 58.08
C TYR A 6 6.07 -19.29 59.01
N ASP A 7 5.82 -19.35 60.31
CA ASP A 7 6.81 -19.72 61.30
C ASP A 7 7.12 -21.26 61.33
N SER A 8 8.02 -21.68 62.22
CA SER A 8 8.40 -23.08 62.39
C SER A 8 7.26 -24.00 62.82
N THR A 9 6.16 -23.46 63.35
CA THR A 9 4.95 -24.19 63.74
C THR A 9 3.86 -24.20 62.66
N ASN A 10 4.21 -23.62 61.47
CA ASN A 10 3.30 -23.47 60.33
C ASN A 10 2.16 -22.45 60.57
N THR A 11 2.38 -21.50 61.53
CA THR A 11 1.46 -20.40 61.77
C THR A 11 1.81 -19.24 60.81
N PRO A 12 0.82 -18.60 60.14
CA PRO A 12 1.07 -17.47 59.28
C PRO A 12 1.68 -16.29 60.05
N VAL A 13 2.81 -15.77 59.58
CA VAL A 13 3.48 -14.56 60.08
C VAL A 13 2.98 -13.33 59.36
N GLY A 14 2.84 -13.42 58.04
CA GLY A 14 2.35 -12.32 57.21
C GLY A 14 2.25 -12.67 55.72
N GLN A 15 1.57 -11.80 55.00
CA GLN A 15 1.50 -11.84 53.56
C GLN A 15 2.24 -10.66 52.97
N TYR A 16 3.05 -10.90 51.93
CA TYR A 16 3.93 -9.94 51.29
C TYR A 16 3.77 -10.00 49.82
N THR A 17 4.01 -8.88 49.12
CA THR A 17 3.93 -8.80 47.67
C THR A 17 5.22 -8.18 47.13
N SER A 18 5.76 -8.77 46.05
CA SER A 18 6.95 -8.21 45.40
C SER A 18 6.62 -6.85 44.74
N ASP A 19 7.63 -5.99 44.75
CA ASP A 19 7.59 -4.71 44.02
C ASP A 19 7.68 -4.93 42.49
N ASN A 20 7.81 -3.82 41.74
CA ASN A 20 7.88 -3.84 40.27
C ASN A 20 9.21 -4.43 39.73
N GLU A 21 10.23 -4.54 40.60
CA GLU A 21 11.53 -5.12 40.26
C GLU A 21 11.61 -6.60 40.68
N GLY A 22 10.54 -7.12 41.29
CA GLY A 22 10.42 -8.53 41.71
C GLY A 22 10.93 -8.79 43.12
N TYR A 23 11.29 -7.79 43.91
CA TYR A 23 11.84 -7.95 45.24
C TYR A 23 10.75 -7.88 46.32
N VAL A 24 10.97 -8.69 47.38
CA VAL A 24 10.25 -8.61 48.67
C VAL A 24 11.28 -8.52 49.79
N LEU A 25 11.24 -7.47 50.58
CA LEU A 25 12.03 -7.38 51.82
C LEU A 25 11.12 -7.60 53.03
N ILE A 26 11.48 -8.56 53.89
CA ILE A 26 10.77 -8.89 55.13
C ILE A 26 11.72 -8.62 56.29
N GLU A 27 11.40 -7.62 57.11
CA GLU A 27 12.24 -7.19 58.22
C GLU A 27 11.66 -7.60 59.55
N GLY A 28 12.50 -7.60 60.58
CA GLY A 28 12.09 -7.81 61.98
C GLY A 28 11.78 -9.26 62.34
N LEU A 29 12.27 -10.23 61.55
CA LEU A 29 12.13 -11.64 61.88
C LEU A 29 13.12 -12.06 62.96
N GLU A 30 12.67 -12.90 63.90
CA GLU A 30 13.52 -13.55 64.84
C GLU A 30 14.38 -14.65 64.16
N ALA A 31 15.56 -14.93 64.67
CA ALA A 31 16.38 -16.02 64.16
C ALA A 31 15.66 -17.36 64.30
N GLY A 32 15.56 -18.13 63.21
CA GLY A 32 14.81 -19.39 63.22
C GLY A 32 14.45 -19.93 61.83
N ARG A 33 13.67 -20.96 61.84
CA ARG A 33 13.18 -21.63 60.63
C ARG A 33 11.82 -21.09 60.26
N TYR A 34 11.67 -20.70 58.98
CA TYR A 34 10.44 -20.22 58.38
C TYR A 34 10.10 -21.03 57.12
N TYR A 35 8.85 -20.90 56.65
CA TYR A 35 8.40 -21.48 55.41
C TYR A 35 7.78 -20.36 54.56
N LEU A 36 8.24 -20.22 53.35
CA LEU A 36 7.67 -19.29 52.36
C LEU A 36 6.91 -20.05 51.33
N ARG A 37 5.69 -19.60 51.02
CA ARG A 37 4.85 -20.15 49.95
C ARG A 37 4.36 -19.03 49.06
N GLU A 38 4.41 -19.25 47.76
CA GLU A 38 3.79 -18.39 46.78
C GLU A 38 2.26 -18.55 46.82
N LEU A 39 1.51 -17.47 46.60
CA LEU A 39 0.07 -17.49 46.40
C LEU A 39 -0.23 -17.35 44.90
N GLU A 40 -1.41 -17.81 44.47
CA GLU A 40 -1.83 -17.68 43.09
C GLU A 40 -1.68 -16.25 42.57
N ASN A 41 -1.14 -16.14 41.38
CA ASN A 41 -1.02 -14.86 40.67
C ASN A 41 -1.43 -15.07 39.21
N GLU A 42 -2.29 -14.16 38.73
CA GLU A 42 -2.81 -14.22 37.38
C GLU A 42 -1.68 -14.25 36.33
N GLY A 43 -1.77 -15.18 35.38
CA GLY A 43 -0.80 -15.31 34.29
C GLY A 43 0.42 -16.18 34.57
N TYR A 44 0.52 -16.78 35.77
CA TYR A 44 1.60 -17.70 36.11
C TYR A 44 1.08 -19.02 36.67
N VAL A 45 1.83 -20.10 36.41
CA VAL A 45 1.55 -21.42 37.01
C VAL A 45 1.83 -21.35 38.49
N PRO A 46 0.86 -21.62 39.37
CA PRO A 46 1.10 -21.51 40.82
C PRO A 46 2.13 -22.56 41.29
N ASP A 47 3.19 -22.13 41.99
CA ASP A 47 4.06 -23.01 42.74
C ASP A 47 3.47 -23.19 44.14
N THR A 48 2.89 -24.34 44.41
CA THR A 48 2.22 -24.65 45.69
C THR A 48 3.18 -25.19 46.74
N GLU A 49 4.45 -25.39 46.41
CA GLU A 49 5.46 -25.90 47.34
C GLU A 49 5.89 -24.82 48.34
N LYS A 50 6.23 -25.25 49.56
CA LYS A 50 6.81 -24.38 50.59
C LYS A 50 8.33 -24.49 50.58
N LYS A 51 9.01 -23.36 50.36
CA LYS A 51 10.46 -23.29 50.54
C LYS A 51 10.80 -23.07 52.02
N THR A 52 11.71 -23.88 52.55
CA THR A 52 12.24 -23.67 53.91
C THR A 52 13.31 -22.62 53.91
N VAL A 53 13.18 -21.64 54.80
CA VAL A 53 14.11 -20.53 54.94
C VAL A 53 14.64 -20.51 56.35
N TYR A 54 15.94 -20.36 56.54
CA TYR A 54 16.59 -20.19 57.82
C TYR A 54 17.10 -18.76 57.96
N VAL A 55 16.60 -18.02 58.97
CA VAL A 55 17.00 -16.65 59.26
C VAL A 55 18.00 -16.70 60.40
N GLU A 56 19.16 -16.08 60.21
CA GLU A 56 20.19 -15.93 61.20
C GLU A 56 20.17 -14.51 61.82
N SER A 57 20.59 -14.40 63.10
CA SER A 57 20.50 -13.12 63.79
C SER A 57 21.44 -12.08 63.20
N GLY A 58 20.88 -10.97 62.76
CA GLY A 58 21.64 -9.84 62.19
C GLY A 58 22.05 -10.02 60.73
N GLU A 59 21.57 -11.08 60.07
CA GLU A 59 21.90 -11.34 58.67
C GLU A 59 20.65 -11.31 57.76
N THR A 60 20.86 -11.09 56.49
CA THR A 60 19.81 -11.16 55.46
C THR A 60 19.91 -12.51 54.72
N THR A 61 18.84 -13.28 54.72
CA THR A 61 18.74 -14.51 53.95
C THR A 61 18.03 -14.23 52.64
N GLU A 62 18.69 -14.49 51.52
CA GLU A 62 18.11 -14.33 50.17
C GLU A 62 17.45 -15.64 49.70
N VAL A 63 16.29 -15.50 49.07
CA VAL A 63 15.56 -16.62 48.50
C VAL A 63 15.12 -16.24 47.08
N GLU A 64 15.58 -17.00 46.11
CA GLU A 64 15.14 -16.85 44.70
C GLU A 64 13.92 -17.70 44.43
N TRP A 65 13.00 -17.11 43.66
CA TRP A 65 11.77 -17.78 43.22
C TRP A 65 11.55 -17.53 41.75
N GLU A 66 11.49 -18.60 40.95
CA GLU A 66 11.21 -18.54 39.52
C GLU A 66 9.76 -18.92 39.26
N ASN A 67 9.08 -18.13 38.42
CA ASN A 67 7.69 -18.35 38.04
C ASN A 67 7.58 -18.71 36.56
N THR A 68 6.80 -19.72 36.27
CA THR A 68 6.49 -20.16 34.89
C THR A 68 5.25 -19.43 34.41
N PRO A 69 5.35 -18.57 33.36
CA PRO A 69 4.16 -17.94 32.81
C PRO A 69 3.23 -18.96 32.18
N ILE A 70 1.92 -18.75 32.37
CA ILE A 70 0.88 -19.46 31.62
C ILE A 70 0.94 -18.99 30.17
N THR A 71 1.01 -19.93 29.23
CA THR A 71 1.18 -19.59 27.81
C THR A 71 0.17 -20.30 26.92
N GLY A 72 -0.13 -19.66 25.79
CA GLY A 72 -0.84 -20.23 24.65
C GLY A 72 -0.11 -19.92 23.34
N GLN A 73 -0.72 -20.21 22.22
CA GLN A 73 -0.16 -19.99 20.89
C GLN A 73 -1.17 -19.30 19.98
N ILE A 74 -0.68 -18.58 19.01
CA ILE A 74 -1.46 -18.03 17.91
C ILE A 74 -1.17 -18.84 16.66
N GLN A 75 -2.21 -19.35 16.01
CA GLN A 75 -2.13 -20.04 14.73
C GLN A 75 -2.81 -19.20 13.65
N ILE A 76 -2.05 -18.81 12.63
CA ILE A 76 -2.52 -18.03 11.50
C ILE A 76 -2.73 -18.95 10.32
N THR A 77 -3.89 -18.85 9.67
CA THR A 77 -4.17 -19.54 8.41
C THR A 77 -4.28 -18.48 7.31
N LYS A 78 -3.48 -18.60 6.24
CA LYS A 78 -3.46 -17.70 5.11
C LYS A 78 -3.94 -18.39 3.83
N THR A 79 -4.95 -17.79 3.17
CA THR A 79 -5.52 -18.32 1.93
C THR A 79 -5.75 -17.24 0.89
N SER A 80 -5.87 -17.65 -0.39
CA SER A 80 -6.22 -16.74 -1.48
C SER A 80 -7.66 -16.25 -1.35
N ALA A 81 -7.88 -14.94 -1.42
CA ALA A 81 -9.20 -14.32 -1.36
C ALA A 81 -9.99 -14.50 -2.68
N ASP A 82 -9.27 -14.67 -3.80
CA ASP A 82 -9.83 -14.74 -5.15
C ASP A 82 -9.03 -15.71 -6.03
N TYR A 83 -9.47 -15.86 -7.30
CA TYR A 83 -8.67 -16.55 -8.30
C TYR A 83 -7.47 -15.68 -8.67
N ASN A 84 -6.27 -16.17 -8.39
CA ASN A 84 -5.03 -15.49 -8.77
C ASN A 84 -4.67 -15.84 -10.22
N SER A 85 -4.84 -14.89 -11.13
CA SER A 85 -4.58 -15.07 -12.56
C SER A 85 -3.11 -15.22 -12.92
N VAL A 86 -2.19 -14.89 -12.01
CA VAL A 86 -0.74 -14.96 -12.27
C VAL A 86 -0.22 -16.38 -12.06
N ASN A 87 -0.64 -17.05 -10.98
CA ASN A 87 -0.20 -18.41 -10.66
C ASN A 87 -1.27 -19.50 -10.89
N GLY A 88 -2.50 -19.11 -11.25
CA GLY A 88 -3.60 -20.03 -11.53
C GLY A 88 -4.30 -20.61 -10.30
N TRP A 89 -4.03 -20.10 -9.10
CA TRP A 89 -4.60 -20.63 -7.87
C TRP A 89 -6.02 -20.12 -7.61
N PRO A 90 -6.99 -21.01 -7.31
CA PRO A 90 -8.36 -20.62 -6.99
C PRO A 90 -8.46 -19.95 -5.61
N ALA A 91 -9.59 -19.26 -5.37
CA ALA A 91 -9.94 -18.77 -4.04
C ALA A 91 -9.92 -19.92 -3.00
N GLY A 92 -9.47 -19.62 -1.79
CA GLY A 92 -9.32 -20.59 -0.70
C GLY A 92 -8.03 -21.42 -0.74
N THR A 93 -7.21 -21.32 -1.80
CA THR A 93 -5.91 -22.02 -1.85
C THR A 93 -5.00 -21.50 -0.73
N PRO A 94 -4.35 -22.41 0.05
CA PRO A 94 -3.34 -22.02 1.05
C PRO A 94 -2.19 -21.23 0.43
N ILE A 95 -1.74 -20.17 1.12
CA ILE A 95 -0.63 -19.31 0.65
C ILE A 95 0.58 -19.53 1.56
N PRO A 96 1.65 -20.20 1.08
CA PRO A 96 2.92 -20.30 1.80
C PRO A 96 3.77 -19.05 1.64
N GLY A 97 4.74 -18.81 2.55
CA GLY A 97 5.74 -17.76 2.43
C GLY A 97 5.21 -16.35 2.76
N THR A 98 4.07 -16.23 3.45
CA THR A 98 3.58 -14.97 3.98
C THR A 98 4.16 -14.75 5.38
N GLU A 99 4.83 -13.60 5.62
CA GLU A 99 5.41 -13.27 6.91
C GLU A 99 4.47 -12.37 7.72
N PHE A 100 4.40 -12.64 9.03
CA PHE A 100 3.61 -11.90 10.01
C PHE A 100 4.46 -11.48 11.19
N GLU A 101 4.23 -10.27 11.65
CA GLU A 101 4.72 -9.73 12.91
C GLU A 101 3.60 -9.75 13.95
N ILE A 102 3.91 -10.30 15.13
CA ILE A 102 2.99 -10.39 16.26
C ILE A 102 3.47 -9.41 17.32
N TYR A 103 2.60 -8.49 17.73
CA TYR A 103 2.89 -7.47 18.72
C TYR A 103 2.04 -7.68 19.96
N ASN A 104 2.59 -7.40 21.14
CA ASN A 104 1.79 -7.25 22.35
C ASN A 104 0.93 -5.98 22.21
N ALA A 105 -0.39 -6.11 22.23
CA ALA A 105 -1.31 -4.99 21.96
C ALA A 105 -1.24 -3.89 23.02
N ARG A 106 -0.83 -4.22 24.27
CA ARG A 106 -0.72 -3.26 25.37
C ARG A 106 0.57 -2.45 25.31
N THR A 107 1.70 -3.10 25.03
CA THR A 107 3.03 -2.45 25.06
C THR A 107 3.49 -1.96 23.69
N GLY A 108 2.91 -2.50 22.61
CA GLY A 108 3.34 -2.26 21.23
C GLY A 108 4.64 -2.97 20.83
N ASN A 109 5.21 -3.79 21.72
CA ASN A 109 6.46 -4.49 21.45
C ASN A 109 6.23 -5.66 20.50
N LEU A 110 7.15 -5.85 19.54
CA LEU A 110 7.23 -7.04 18.71
C LEU A 110 7.59 -8.24 19.60
N VAL A 111 6.77 -9.28 19.56
CA VAL A 111 6.98 -10.48 20.40
C VAL A 111 7.32 -11.72 19.59
N ASP A 112 6.92 -11.77 18.31
CA ASP A 112 7.26 -12.88 17.43
C ASP A 112 7.17 -12.47 15.96
N THR A 113 7.87 -13.22 15.08
CA THR A 113 7.75 -13.13 13.61
C THR A 113 7.63 -14.53 13.07
N VAL A 114 6.59 -14.79 12.27
CA VAL A 114 6.27 -16.13 11.76
C VAL A 114 6.01 -16.09 10.26
N GLU A 115 6.29 -17.18 9.58
CA GLU A 115 6.06 -17.37 8.15
C GLU A 115 5.13 -18.58 7.91
N THR A 116 4.21 -18.47 6.95
CA THR A 116 3.31 -19.57 6.59
C THR A 116 4.03 -20.69 5.87
N ASP A 117 3.75 -21.92 6.29
CA ASP A 117 4.24 -23.16 5.70
C ASP A 117 3.53 -23.50 4.36
N LYS A 118 3.85 -24.67 3.80
CA LYS A 118 3.23 -25.18 2.56
C LYS A 118 1.70 -25.35 2.63
N ASN A 119 1.13 -25.40 3.83
CA ASN A 119 -0.31 -25.49 4.06
C ASN A 119 -0.95 -24.13 4.34
N GLY A 120 -0.18 -23.03 4.19
CA GLY A 120 -0.62 -21.68 4.51
C GLY A 120 -0.81 -21.44 6.01
N VAL A 121 -0.12 -22.18 6.88
CA VAL A 121 -0.25 -22.09 8.34
C VAL A 121 1.05 -21.60 8.96
N ALA A 122 0.93 -20.61 9.84
CA ALA A 122 2.02 -20.15 10.72
C ALA A 122 1.58 -20.29 12.18
N SER A 123 2.50 -20.62 13.07
CA SER A 123 2.24 -20.71 14.51
C SER A 123 3.29 -19.94 15.29
N SER A 124 2.84 -19.15 16.27
CA SER A 124 3.76 -18.46 17.16
C SER A 124 4.48 -19.44 18.09
N ARG A 125 5.59 -18.98 18.67
CA ARG A 125 6.11 -19.58 19.91
C ARG A 125 5.06 -19.47 21.03
N PRO A 126 5.22 -20.18 22.16
CA PRO A 126 4.39 -19.93 23.35
C PRO A 126 4.47 -18.47 23.77
N LEU A 127 3.31 -17.83 23.95
CA LEU A 127 3.16 -16.44 24.34
C LEU A 127 2.36 -16.36 25.65
N PRO A 128 2.68 -15.44 26.58
CA PRO A 128 1.91 -15.21 27.81
C PRO A 128 0.43 -14.88 27.54
N LEU A 129 -0.41 -15.00 28.57
CA LEU A 129 -1.80 -14.52 28.48
C LEU A 129 -1.85 -13.03 28.13
N GLY A 130 -2.82 -12.62 27.31
CA GLY A 130 -3.04 -11.23 26.94
C GLY A 130 -3.46 -11.03 25.48
N ARG A 131 -3.56 -9.75 25.10
CA ARG A 131 -3.97 -9.32 23.75
C ARG A 131 -2.77 -9.12 22.84
N TYR A 132 -2.93 -9.58 21.61
CA TYR A 132 -1.92 -9.50 20.59
C TYR A 132 -2.51 -8.92 19.31
N LYS A 133 -1.66 -8.19 18.57
CA LYS A 133 -1.96 -7.63 17.27
C LYS A 133 -1.08 -8.32 16.22
N ILE A 134 -1.70 -8.90 15.21
CA ILE A 134 -1.05 -9.59 14.10
C ILE A 134 -1.07 -8.66 12.89
N VAL A 135 0.08 -8.44 12.26
CA VAL A 135 0.22 -7.61 11.05
C VAL A 135 1.01 -8.40 10.01
N GLU A 136 0.52 -8.43 8.77
CA GLU A 136 1.29 -8.96 7.66
C GLU A 136 2.44 -8.01 7.33
N SER A 137 3.68 -8.50 7.46
CA SER A 137 4.90 -7.73 7.18
C SER A 137 5.37 -7.90 5.74
N LYS A 138 5.15 -9.10 5.15
CA LYS A 138 5.51 -9.41 3.77
C LYS A 138 4.50 -10.37 3.15
N ALA A 139 3.95 -9.98 1.99
CA ALA A 139 3.10 -10.89 1.21
C ALA A 139 3.95 -11.96 0.51
N ALA A 140 3.36 -13.13 0.30
CA ALA A 140 3.91 -14.14 -0.58
C ALA A 140 3.96 -13.66 -2.04
N ASP A 141 4.79 -14.30 -2.87
CA ASP A 141 4.89 -14.01 -4.29
C ASP A 141 3.51 -14.09 -4.98
N PHE A 142 3.26 -13.15 -5.88
CA PHE A 142 2.01 -13.00 -6.65
C PHE A 142 0.79 -12.60 -5.83
N TYR A 143 0.95 -12.15 -4.58
CA TYR A 143 -0.12 -11.62 -3.73
C TYR A 143 0.13 -10.18 -3.30
N GLY A 144 -0.95 -9.42 -3.15
CA GLY A 144 -0.90 -8.06 -2.63
C GLY A 144 -0.77 -8.08 -1.10
N LEU A 145 0.11 -7.24 -0.56
CA LEU A 145 0.29 -7.06 0.88
C LEU A 145 -0.96 -6.41 1.52
N ASP A 146 -1.52 -7.04 2.55
CA ASP A 146 -2.61 -6.49 3.37
C ASP A 146 -2.10 -6.23 4.80
N LYS A 147 -1.85 -4.98 5.11
CA LYS A 147 -1.39 -4.53 6.43
C LYS A 147 -2.51 -4.33 7.46
N THR A 148 -3.74 -4.69 7.14
CA THR A 148 -4.86 -4.59 8.08
C THR A 148 -4.60 -5.51 9.28
N PRO A 149 -4.50 -4.95 10.50
CA PRO A 149 -4.19 -5.77 11.67
C PRO A 149 -5.38 -6.60 12.12
N ILE A 150 -5.10 -7.78 12.68
CA ILE A 150 -6.07 -8.59 13.43
C ILE A 150 -5.64 -8.60 14.88
N GLU A 151 -6.61 -8.40 15.79
CA GLU A 151 -6.40 -8.55 17.23
C GLU A 151 -6.95 -9.89 17.72
N VAL A 152 -6.19 -10.54 18.60
CA VAL A 152 -6.53 -11.82 19.23
C VAL A 152 -6.18 -11.79 20.71
N GLU A 153 -6.76 -12.68 21.51
CA GLU A 153 -6.52 -12.77 22.95
C GLU A 153 -6.22 -14.22 23.35
N ILE A 154 -5.14 -14.42 24.10
CA ILE A 154 -4.80 -15.68 24.75
C ILE A 154 -5.30 -15.58 26.21
N GLU A 155 -6.27 -16.41 26.59
CA GLU A 155 -7.01 -16.31 27.84
C GLU A 155 -6.67 -17.43 28.85
N PHE A 156 -6.18 -18.61 28.39
CA PHE A 156 -5.90 -19.73 29.26
C PHE A 156 -4.74 -20.61 28.76
N GLU A 157 -4.24 -21.45 29.65
CA GLU A 157 -3.10 -22.34 29.38
C GLU A 157 -3.35 -23.30 28.20
N GLY A 158 -2.36 -23.39 27.32
CA GLY A 158 -2.41 -24.29 26.17
C GLY A 158 -3.40 -23.87 25.07
N GLN A 159 -4.05 -22.72 25.19
CA GLN A 159 -4.95 -22.20 24.16
C GLN A 159 -4.24 -22.01 22.82
N ILE A 160 -4.85 -22.48 21.73
CA ILE A 160 -4.44 -22.18 20.36
C ILE A 160 -5.49 -21.25 19.76
N VAL A 161 -5.18 -19.95 19.71
CA VAL A 161 -6.04 -18.94 19.10
C VAL A 161 -5.85 -18.97 17.59
N LYS A 162 -6.94 -19.12 16.84
CA LYS A 162 -6.90 -19.20 15.37
C LYS A 162 -7.27 -17.87 14.73
N ALA A 163 -6.39 -17.37 13.87
CA ALA A 163 -6.62 -16.20 13.04
C ALA A 163 -6.65 -16.62 11.56
N ALA A 164 -7.73 -16.28 10.84
CA ALA A 164 -7.85 -16.54 9.41
C ALA A 164 -7.66 -15.23 8.63
N MET A 165 -6.73 -15.22 7.69
CA MET A 165 -6.41 -14.07 6.85
C MET A 165 -6.38 -14.46 5.38
N THR A 166 -6.70 -13.50 4.51
CA THR A 166 -6.69 -13.73 3.06
C THR A 166 -5.88 -12.66 2.35
N ASN A 167 -5.30 -12.97 1.19
CA ASN A 167 -4.74 -11.98 0.26
C ASN A 167 -5.36 -12.11 -1.12
N LYS A 168 -5.51 -10.97 -1.79
CA LYS A 168 -5.88 -10.92 -3.21
C LYS A 168 -4.67 -11.16 -4.08
N GLY A 169 -4.88 -11.86 -5.20
CA GLY A 169 -3.86 -12.04 -6.22
C GLY A 169 -3.31 -10.69 -6.68
N LEU A 170 -1.99 -10.58 -6.80
CA LEU A 170 -1.33 -9.38 -7.30
C LEU A 170 -1.41 -9.37 -8.82
N TYR A 171 -2.17 -8.43 -9.35
CA TYR A 171 -2.25 -8.15 -10.76
C TYR A 171 -1.98 -6.66 -10.98
N THR A 172 -1.06 -6.33 -11.85
CA THR A 172 -0.72 -4.95 -12.20
C THR A 172 -1.04 -4.68 -13.66
N ASN A 173 -1.88 -3.69 -13.92
CA ASN A 173 -2.24 -3.25 -15.25
C ASN A 173 -2.74 -1.80 -15.22
N VAL A 174 -2.43 -1.08 -16.27
CA VAL A 174 -2.96 0.26 -16.53
C VAL A 174 -3.50 0.32 -17.95
N SER A 175 -4.43 1.21 -18.22
CA SER A 175 -5.01 1.36 -19.55
C SER A 175 -5.19 2.80 -19.95
N ILE A 176 -5.09 3.05 -21.25
CA ILE A 176 -5.43 4.30 -21.92
C ILE A 176 -5.83 3.99 -23.35
N GLN A 177 -6.83 4.68 -23.86
CA GLN A 177 -7.22 4.67 -25.26
C GLN A 177 -7.25 6.10 -25.79
N LYS A 178 -6.74 6.31 -26.99
CA LYS A 178 -6.74 7.60 -27.68
C LYS A 178 -7.46 7.46 -29.02
N THR A 179 -8.31 8.45 -29.32
CA THR A 179 -8.98 8.59 -30.61
C THR A 179 -8.91 10.04 -31.09
N GLY A 180 -9.21 10.27 -32.37
CA GLY A 180 -9.18 11.59 -32.97
C GLY A 180 -9.74 11.59 -34.39
N TYR A 181 -9.42 12.61 -35.15
CA TYR A 181 -9.78 12.70 -36.57
C TYR A 181 -8.91 11.80 -37.43
N VAL A 182 -9.50 11.07 -38.34
CA VAL A 182 -8.77 10.20 -39.29
C VAL A 182 -8.08 11.05 -40.36
N GLU A 183 -8.76 12.11 -40.83
CA GLU A 183 -8.28 13.04 -41.87
C GLU A 183 -8.63 14.47 -41.50
N VAL A 184 -7.74 15.43 -41.80
CA VAL A 184 -7.85 16.84 -41.44
C VAL A 184 -7.37 17.76 -42.55
N MET A 185 -7.83 19.01 -42.51
CA MET A 185 -7.33 20.09 -43.39
C MET A 185 -6.16 20.83 -42.69
N PRO A 186 -5.20 21.35 -43.47
CA PRO A 186 -4.25 22.35 -42.95
C PRO A 186 -4.97 23.55 -42.32
N GLY A 187 -4.56 23.98 -41.15
CA GLY A 187 -5.19 25.06 -40.40
C GLY A 187 -6.44 24.66 -39.59
N GLN A 188 -6.92 23.46 -39.70
CA GLN A 188 -8.10 22.99 -38.97
C GLN A 188 -7.80 22.80 -37.46
N GLN A 189 -8.74 23.21 -36.61
CA GLN A 189 -8.75 22.79 -35.20
C GLN A 189 -9.28 21.37 -35.11
N ILE A 190 -8.56 20.54 -34.35
CA ILE A 190 -8.86 19.13 -34.13
C ILE A 190 -9.00 18.82 -32.66
N ARG A 191 -9.61 17.68 -32.36
CA ARG A 191 -9.78 17.17 -31.01
C ARG A 191 -9.28 15.72 -30.93
N TYR A 192 -8.56 15.43 -29.85
CA TYR A 192 -8.29 14.07 -29.41
C TYR A 192 -9.12 13.77 -28.17
N ASP A 193 -9.71 12.59 -28.11
CA ASP A 193 -10.47 12.09 -26.98
C ASP A 193 -9.70 10.95 -26.33
N PHE A 194 -9.69 10.93 -24.98
CA PHE A 194 -8.99 9.92 -24.18
C PHE A 194 -10.01 9.08 -23.43
N GLY A 195 -9.91 7.74 -23.58
CA GLY A 195 -10.77 6.78 -22.93
C GLY A 195 -9.98 5.77 -22.12
N GLY A 196 -10.66 5.08 -21.19
CA GLY A 196 -10.11 3.95 -20.46
C GLY A 196 -8.88 4.27 -19.59
N ILE A 197 -8.66 5.53 -19.21
CA ILE A 197 -7.54 5.90 -18.32
C ILE A 197 -7.82 5.30 -16.95
N GLY A 198 -6.94 4.41 -16.49
CA GLY A 198 -7.13 3.81 -15.18
C GLY A 198 -6.00 2.92 -14.69
N ASN A 199 -6.02 2.71 -13.37
CA ASN A 199 -5.30 1.67 -12.68
C ASN A 199 -6.20 0.44 -12.56
N ASN A 200 -6.02 -0.54 -13.43
CA ASN A 200 -6.78 -1.80 -13.42
C ASN A 200 -6.11 -2.88 -12.53
N SER A 201 -5.11 -2.48 -11.76
CA SER A 201 -4.40 -3.36 -10.83
C SER A 201 -5.26 -3.70 -9.62
N THR A 202 -4.94 -4.80 -8.94
CA THR A 202 -5.52 -5.15 -7.63
C THR A 202 -4.86 -4.38 -6.47
N THR A 203 -3.90 -3.51 -6.77
CA THR A 203 -3.14 -2.73 -5.79
C THR A 203 -3.05 -1.26 -6.17
N SER A 204 -2.68 -0.41 -5.22
CA SER A 204 -2.36 1.00 -5.47
C SER A 204 -1.08 1.14 -6.29
N LEU A 205 -1.04 2.17 -7.13
CA LEU A 205 0.16 2.58 -7.86
C LEU A 205 0.61 3.95 -7.38
N THR A 206 1.92 4.14 -7.23
CA THR A 206 2.53 5.44 -6.95
C THR A 206 2.96 6.11 -8.25
N SER A 207 3.19 7.42 -8.22
CA SER A 207 3.61 8.21 -9.40
C SER A 207 2.71 8.01 -10.62
N PHE A 208 1.41 7.80 -10.40
CA PHE A 208 0.46 7.55 -11.47
C PHE A 208 0.25 8.83 -12.30
N TYR A 209 0.27 8.65 -13.64
CA TYR A 209 0.07 9.72 -14.60
C TYR A 209 -0.56 9.22 -15.88
N TRP A 210 -1.13 10.13 -16.67
CA TRP A 210 -1.25 9.97 -18.10
C TRP A 210 -0.63 11.16 -18.82
N ARG A 211 -0.13 10.93 -20.04
CA ARG A 211 0.67 11.89 -20.80
C ARG A 211 0.29 11.84 -22.26
N ASP A 212 0.31 12.99 -22.92
CA ASP A 212 0.18 13.11 -24.35
C ASP A 212 1.47 13.66 -24.97
N THR A 213 2.02 12.95 -25.95
CA THR A 213 3.18 13.36 -26.73
C THR A 213 2.68 13.86 -28.09
N LEU A 214 2.61 15.17 -28.22
CA LEU A 214 2.07 15.85 -29.38
C LEU A 214 3.05 15.78 -30.58
N PRO A 215 2.53 15.63 -31.81
CA PRO A 215 3.33 15.78 -33.03
C PRO A 215 3.60 17.27 -33.28
N GLY A 216 4.49 17.86 -32.49
CA GLY A 216 4.72 19.30 -32.40
C GLY A 216 5.15 20.01 -33.69
N GLN A 217 5.50 19.24 -34.73
CA GLN A 217 5.74 19.79 -36.09
C GLN A 217 4.48 19.75 -36.99
N ALA A 218 3.42 19.09 -36.53
CA ALA A 218 2.17 18.97 -37.26
C ALA A 218 1.03 19.78 -36.63
N VAL A 219 1.01 19.88 -35.29
CA VAL A 219 -0.02 20.56 -34.55
C VAL A 219 0.53 21.46 -33.44
N ARG A 220 -0.19 22.48 -33.09
CA ARG A 220 0.01 23.26 -31.86
C ARG A 220 -1.10 22.96 -30.86
N LEU A 221 -0.75 22.85 -29.59
CA LEU A 221 -1.71 22.70 -28.51
C LEU A 221 -2.50 24.00 -28.31
N ASP A 222 -3.82 23.89 -28.13
CA ASP A 222 -4.69 25.03 -27.85
C ASP A 222 -5.23 24.97 -26.41
N LYS A 223 -5.86 23.84 -26.02
CA LYS A 223 -6.43 23.68 -24.68
C LYS A 223 -6.54 22.20 -24.27
N ILE A 224 -6.58 21.97 -22.97
CA ILE A 224 -6.77 20.66 -22.35
C ILE A 224 -8.06 20.70 -21.51
N VAL A 225 -8.94 19.73 -21.73
CA VAL A 225 -10.10 19.43 -20.87
C VAL A 225 -9.71 18.19 -20.05
N THR A 226 -9.71 18.32 -18.72
CA THR A 226 -9.03 17.34 -17.86
C THR A 226 -9.86 16.09 -17.56
N GLY A 227 -11.17 16.13 -17.78
CA GLY A 227 -12.08 15.06 -17.35
C GLY A 227 -12.26 15.01 -15.84
N THR A 228 -12.94 13.97 -15.37
CA THR A 228 -13.13 13.66 -13.96
C THR A 228 -12.77 12.20 -13.66
N TYR A 229 -12.54 11.88 -12.37
CA TYR A 229 -12.09 10.56 -11.94
C TYR A 229 -12.92 10.06 -10.75
N ASN A 230 -13.03 8.75 -10.59
CA ASN A 230 -13.92 8.10 -9.62
C ASN A 230 -13.49 8.22 -8.14
N VAL A 231 -12.24 8.62 -7.87
CA VAL A 231 -11.70 8.73 -6.52
C VAL A 231 -11.38 10.20 -6.22
N PRO A 232 -11.85 10.76 -5.09
CA PRO A 232 -11.48 12.10 -4.65
C PRO A 232 -9.97 12.22 -4.43
N GLY A 233 -9.40 13.34 -4.85
CA GLY A 233 -7.98 13.64 -4.71
C GLY A 233 -7.59 14.84 -5.55
N ASN A 234 -6.31 15.15 -5.57
CA ASN A 234 -5.78 16.28 -6.34
C ASN A 234 -4.70 15.79 -7.32
N TYR A 235 -4.54 16.55 -8.40
CA TYR A 235 -3.53 16.32 -9.42
C TYR A 235 -2.97 17.65 -9.93
N LYS A 236 -1.89 17.56 -10.68
CA LYS A 236 -1.29 18.67 -11.41
C LYS A 236 -1.16 18.37 -12.88
N VAL A 237 -1.14 19.41 -13.70
CA VAL A 237 -0.86 19.37 -15.14
C VAL A 237 0.44 20.09 -15.39
N VAL A 238 1.37 19.40 -16.04
CA VAL A 238 2.69 19.93 -16.41
C VAL A 238 2.93 19.73 -17.89
N TYR A 239 3.80 20.56 -18.50
CA TYR A 239 4.13 20.48 -19.92
C TYR A 239 5.62 20.68 -20.18
N LYS A 240 6.07 20.24 -21.33
CA LYS A 240 7.39 20.52 -21.89
C LYS A 240 7.26 21.17 -23.25
N THR A 241 8.29 21.91 -23.63
CA THR A 241 8.42 22.51 -24.95
C THR A 241 9.67 22.01 -25.65
N ASN A 242 9.78 22.22 -26.96
CA ASN A 242 10.98 21.95 -27.72
C ASN A 242 12.22 22.71 -27.21
N LEU A 243 12.06 23.79 -26.43
CA LEU A 243 13.14 24.58 -25.86
C LEU A 243 13.34 24.38 -24.35
N SER A 244 12.51 23.55 -23.69
CA SER A 244 12.59 23.36 -22.23
C SER A 244 13.76 22.50 -21.74
N GLY A 245 14.55 21.94 -22.64
CA GLY A 245 15.68 21.07 -22.28
C GLY A 245 15.28 19.82 -21.48
N GLY A 246 14.03 19.34 -21.65
CA GLY A 246 13.49 18.22 -20.89
C GLY A 246 12.84 18.57 -19.55
N THR A 247 12.92 19.83 -19.13
CA THR A 247 12.35 20.29 -17.86
C THR A 247 10.83 20.47 -17.95
N TRP A 248 10.10 19.94 -16.97
CA TRP A 248 8.66 20.15 -16.81
C TRP A 248 8.35 21.53 -16.26
N ARG A 249 7.38 22.22 -16.88
CA ARG A 249 6.79 23.48 -16.41
C ARG A 249 5.37 23.23 -15.93
N THR A 250 4.92 23.88 -14.87
CA THR A 250 3.56 23.70 -14.35
C THR A 250 2.57 24.54 -15.18
N LEU A 251 1.51 23.90 -15.68
CA LEU A 251 0.36 24.55 -16.28
C LEU A 251 -0.70 24.88 -15.23
N ALA A 252 -1.03 23.88 -14.38
CA ALA A 252 -1.98 24.02 -13.28
C ALA A 252 -1.62 23.03 -12.16
N ASP A 253 -1.92 23.40 -10.93
CA ASP A 253 -1.62 22.59 -9.75
C ASP A 253 -2.84 22.53 -8.82
N ASN A 254 -2.85 21.50 -7.96
CA ASN A 254 -3.89 21.27 -6.96
C ASN A 254 -5.31 21.20 -7.53
N LEU A 255 -5.48 20.61 -8.71
CA LEU A 255 -6.77 20.44 -9.35
C LEU A 255 -7.51 19.24 -8.74
N SER A 256 -8.82 19.38 -8.48
CA SER A 256 -9.65 18.28 -7.93
C SER A 256 -9.96 17.24 -9.01
N THR A 257 -9.83 15.96 -8.65
CA THR A 257 -10.26 14.83 -9.50
C THR A 257 -11.77 14.80 -9.76
N GLN A 258 -12.57 15.49 -8.95
CA GLN A 258 -14.03 15.53 -9.06
C GLN A 258 -14.54 16.67 -9.96
N GLN A 259 -13.65 17.51 -10.48
CA GLN A 259 -14.02 18.66 -11.30
C GLN A 259 -13.33 18.56 -12.66
N ASN A 260 -14.10 18.87 -13.73
CA ASN A 260 -13.59 18.96 -15.08
C ASN A 260 -13.14 20.40 -15.38
N TYR A 261 -11.88 20.57 -15.66
CA TYR A 261 -11.27 21.89 -15.93
C TYR A 261 -10.99 22.05 -17.43
N VAL A 262 -11.17 23.28 -17.91
CA VAL A 262 -10.73 23.70 -19.25
C VAL A 262 -9.51 24.60 -19.08
N LEU A 263 -8.34 24.08 -19.42
CA LEU A 263 -7.06 24.77 -19.30
C LEU A 263 -6.64 25.33 -20.66
N ASP A 264 -6.48 26.65 -20.74
CA ASP A 264 -5.88 27.29 -21.92
C ASP A 264 -4.39 26.96 -21.97
N ALA A 265 -4.00 26.18 -22.94
CA ALA A 265 -2.62 25.75 -23.17
C ALA A 265 -2.09 26.32 -24.50
N SER A 266 -2.74 27.37 -25.01
CA SER A 266 -2.32 28.07 -26.21
C SER A 266 -0.96 28.73 -26.00
N ARG A 267 -0.24 28.96 -27.10
CA ARG A 267 1.04 29.63 -27.08
C ARG A 267 1.00 31.00 -26.38
N ALA A 268 -0.09 31.74 -26.57
CA ALA A 268 -0.28 33.05 -25.95
C ALA A 268 -0.46 32.94 -24.42
N ALA A 269 -1.31 32.02 -23.97
CA ALA A 269 -1.55 31.77 -22.54
C ALA A 269 -0.30 31.27 -21.81
N LEU A 270 0.55 30.48 -22.46
CA LEU A 270 1.80 29.96 -21.91
C LEU A 270 2.98 30.93 -22.06
N GLY A 271 2.82 32.07 -22.73
CA GLY A 271 3.90 33.06 -22.96
C GLY A 271 5.08 32.51 -23.78
N LEU A 272 4.83 31.56 -24.69
CA LEU A 272 5.88 30.89 -25.45
C LEU A 272 6.44 31.78 -26.57
N ALA A 273 7.73 31.69 -26.83
CA ALA A 273 8.42 32.38 -27.92
C ALA A 273 7.90 31.93 -29.31
N SER A 274 8.23 32.67 -30.38
CA SER A 274 7.71 32.42 -31.73
C SER A 274 8.09 31.06 -32.31
N ASN A 275 9.21 30.50 -31.91
CA ASN A 275 9.71 29.18 -32.29
C ASN A 275 9.53 28.11 -31.21
N GLU A 276 8.85 28.47 -30.11
CA GLU A 276 8.59 27.54 -28.99
C GLU A 276 7.18 26.95 -29.12
N TYR A 277 7.06 25.64 -28.91
CA TYR A 277 5.79 24.91 -28.92
C TYR A 277 5.82 23.75 -27.92
N VAL A 278 4.64 23.39 -27.42
CA VAL A 278 4.49 22.26 -26.49
C VAL A 278 4.73 20.93 -27.23
N THR A 279 5.60 20.11 -26.68
CA THR A 279 5.93 18.78 -27.22
C THR A 279 5.19 17.67 -26.47
N GLU A 280 4.97 17.85 -25.19
CA GLU A 280 4.24 16.91 -24.36
C GLU A 280 3.62 17.63 -23.15
N PHE A 281 2.52 17.08 -22.65
CA PHE A 281 1.98 17.43 -21.33
C PHE A 281 1.64 16.17 -20.55
N MET A 282 1.58 16.27 -19.22
CA MET A 282 1.30 15.16 -18.32
C MET A 282 0.35 15.62 -17.21
N VAL A 283 -0.64 14.78 -16.94
CA VAL A 283 -1.54 14.87 -15.78
C VAL A 283 -1.05 13.89 -14.73
N SER A 284 -0.58 14.38 -13.60
CA SER A 284 0.12 13.61 -12.56
C SER A 284 -0.67 13.59 -11.26
N PHE A 285 -1.03 12.40 -10.78
CA PHE A 285 -1.92 12.17 -9.62
C PHE A 285 -1.17 11.77 -8.35
N GLY A 286 0.09 11.32 -8.45
CA GLY A 286 0.81 10.74 -7.31
C GLY A 286 0.35 9.32 -7.01
N VAL A 287 -0.24 9.08 -5.84
CA VAL A 287 -0.75 7.75 -5.45
C VAL A 287 -2.21 7.60 -5.87
N VAL A 288 -2.53 6.52 -6.56
CA VAL A 288 -3.92 6.16 -6.90
C VAL A 288 -4.24 4.74 -6.41
N PRO A 289 -5.44 4.49 -5.85
CA PRO A 289 -5.82 3.15 -5.39
C PRO A 289 -6.10 2.19 -6.56
N ALA A 290 -6.27 0.92 -6.23
CA ALA A 290 -6.86 -0.07 -7.14
C ALA A 290 -8.19 0.44 -7.72
N ASN A 291 -8.45 0.15 -9.00
CA ASN A 291 -9.67 0.56 -9.71
C ASN A 291 -9.87 2.10 -9.83
N PHE A 292 -8.81 2.89 -9.66
CA PHE A 292 -8.85 4.30 -10.04
C PHE A 292 -9.09 4.40 -11.55
N ARG A 293 -10.10 5.18 -11.97
CA ARG A 293 -10.43 5.34 -13.38
C ARG A 293 -11.04 6.69 -13.67
N GLN A 294 -10.95 7.11 -14.95
CA GLN A 294 -11.71 8.25 -15.44
C GLN A 294 -13.23 8.00 -15.38
N VAL A 295 -13.99 9.08 -15.22
CA VAL A 295 -15.46 9.13 -15.32
C VAL A 295 -15.84 9.91 -16.55
N GLU A 296 -15.50 11.20 -16.61
CA GLU A 296 -15.61 12.01 -17.82
C GLU A 296 -14.31 11.93 -18.63
N ALA A 297 -14.45 11.82 -19.93
CA ALA A 297 -13.31 11.70 -20.84
C ALA A 297 -12.51 13.02 -20.95
N PRO A 298 -11.19 12.99 -20.71
CA PRO A 298 -10.33 14.10 -21.07
C PRO A 298 -10.32 14.34 -22.58
N GLN A 299 -10.11 15.62 -22.97
CA GLN A 299 -10.04 16.03 -24.37
C GLN A 299 -8.86 16.99 -24.56
N VAL A 300 -8.24 16.90 -25.72
CA VAL A 300 -7.15 17.79 -26.12
C VAL A 300 -7.50 18.44 -27.44
N TYR A 301 -7.48 19.76 -27.48
CA TYR A 301 -7.72 20.54 -28.70
C TYR A 301 -6.39 21.07 -29.20
N ALA A 302 -6.17 20.90 -30.48
CA ALA A 302 -4.97 21.36 -31.18
C ALA A 302 -5.32 21.92 -32.55
N THR A 303 -4.50 22.82 -33.08
CA THR A 303 -4.64 23.33 -34.44
C THR A 303 -3.56 22.76 -35.32
N VAL A 304 -3.97 22.16 -36.45
CA VAL A 304 -3.07 21.66 -37.50
C VAL A 304 -2.37 22.85 -38.16
N TYR A 305 -1.05 22.74 -38.37
CA TYR A 305 -0.34 23.83 -39.03
C TYR A 305 -0.76 23.97 -40.51
N ALA A 306 -0.92 25.24 -40.95
CA ALA A 306 -1.38 25.57 -42.29
C ALA A 306 -0.37 25.18 -43.41
N TRP A 307 0.88 24.95 -43.07
CA TRP A 307 1.96 24.57 -44.00
C TRP A 307 2.09 23.05 -44.26
N LEU A 308 1.26 22.23 -43.60
CA LEU A 308 1.35 20.78 -43.81
C LEU A 308 0.92 20.41 -45.23
N THR A 309 1.71 19.50 -45.84
CA THR A 309 1.44 19.03 -47.20
C THR A 309 0.33 18.01 -47.20
N GLY A 310 -0.64 18.16 -48.11
CA GLY A 310 -1.71 17.17 -48.32
C GLY A 310 -1.13 15.78 -48.69
N GLY A 311 -1.69 14.74 -48.12
CA GLY A 311 -1.22 13.36 -48.21
C GLY A 311 -0.17 12.96 -47.19
N SER A 312 0.35 13.88 -46.35
CA SER A 312 1.20 13.55 -45.20
C SER A 312 0.38 12.95 -44.06
N GLN A 313 1.07 12.28 -43.14
CA GLN A 313 0.47 11.73 -41.92
C GLN A 313 1.28 12.12 -40.72
N PHE A 314 0.62 12.20 -39.56
CA PHE A 314 1.28 12.39 -38.29
C PHE A 314 0.66 11.51 -37.19
N VAL A 315 1.47 11.18 -36.19
CA VAL A 315 1.08 10.29 -35.09
C VAL A 315 1.07 11.07 -33.79
N ASN A 316 -0.01 10.97 -33.05
CA ASN A 316 -0.10 11.46 -31.68
C ASN A 316 -0.14 10.27 -30.72
N GLN A 317 0.73 10.25 -29.73
CA GLN A 317 0.87 9.16 -28.76
C GLN A 317 0.43 9.60 -27.38
N ALA A 318 -0.27 8.73 -26.67
CA ALA A 318 -0.59 8.88 -25.26
C ALA A 318 -0.06 7.70 -24.48
N ASP A 319 0.45 7.98 -23.27
CA ASP A 319 0.94 6.99 -22.33
C ASP A 319 0.24 7.15 -20.99
N VAL A 320 0.04 6.04 -20.29
CA VAL A 320 -0.36 5.99 -18.89
C VAL A 320 0.65 5.14 -18.13
N GLY A 321 0.97 5.51 -16.91
CA GLY A 321 1.90 4.75 -16.10
C GLY A 321 1.73 4.98 -14.61
N GLY A 322 2.28 4.05 -13.85
CA GLY A 322 2.41 4.11 -12.40
C GLY A 322 3.48 3.14 -11.92
N VAL A 323 3.87 3.26 -10.66
CA VAL A 323 4.94 2.44 -10.08
C VAL A 323 4.36 1.53 -9.00
N TYR A 324 4.69 0.27 -9.06
CA TYR A 324 4.50 -0.72 -8.00
C TYR A 324 5.84 -1.37 -7.68
N ASN A 325 6.22 -1.38 -6.40
CA ASN A 325 7.47 -2.01 -5.91
C ASN A 325 8.73 -1.60 -6.70
N GLY A 326 8.82 -0.31 -7.09
CA GLY A 326 9.94 0.22 -7.86
C GLY A 326 9.90 -0.09 -9.36
N GLN A 327 8.91 -0.85 -9.85
CA GLN A 327 8.74 -1.18 -11.26
C GLN A 327 7.66 -0.33 -11.91
N TRP A 328 7.93 0.16 -13.12
CA TRP A 328 6.97 0.88 -13.93
C TRP A 328 5.99 -0.08 -14.63
N ILE A 329 4.70 0.19 -14.45
CA ILE A 329 3.60 -0.42 -15.17
C ILE A 329 3.11 0.61 -16.16
N MET A 330 3.12 0.31 -17.46
CA MET A 330 2.85 1.29 -18.51
C MET A 330 1.96 0.70 -19.62
N ALA A 331 1.13 1.58 -20.22
CA ALA A 331 0.42 1.29 -21.44
C ALA A 331 0.47 2.51 -22.37
N THR A 332 0.39 2.25 -23.67
CA THR A 332 0.49 3.27 -24.72
C THR A 332 -0.65 3.13 -25.72
N SER A 333 -1.20 4.26 -26.17
CA SER A 333 -2.16 4.33 -27.27
C SER A 333 -1.72 5.37 -28.28
N ARG A 334 -1.92 5.09 -29.56
CA ARG A 334 -1.50 5.95 -30.66
C ARG A 334 -2.67 6.22 -31.60
N TRP A 335 -2.69 7.42 -32.18
CA TRP A 335 -3.65 7.79 -33.20
C TRP A 335 -2.92 8.39 -34.41
N VAL A 336 -3.25 7.89 -35.60
CA VAL A 336 -2.70 8.36 -36.86
C VAL A 336 -3.72 9.26 -37.54
N THR A 337 -3.30 10.44 -37.95
CA THR A 337 -4.13 11.41 -38.66
C THR A 337 -3.50 11.71 -40.03
N GLY A 338 -4.29 11.60 -41.11
CA GLY A 338 -3.89 12.00 -42.44
C GLY A 338 -4.22 13.48 -42.73
N VAL A 339 -3.43 14.13 -43.55
CA VAL A 339 -3.72 15.48 -44.07
C VAL A 339 -4.36 15.32 -45.44
N TYR A 340 -5.56 15.86 -45.58
CA TYR A 340 -6.34 15.75 -46.82
C TYR A 340 -5.56 16.23 -48.03
N LYS A 341 -5.52 15.40 -49.05
CA LYS A 341 -5.01 15.73 -50.39
C LYS A 341 -6.16 15.78 -51.34
N PRO A 342 -6.50 16.94 -51.98
CA PRO A 342 -7.49 17.00 -53.02
C PRO A 342 -7.12 16.01 -54.14
N SER A 343 -8.09 15.24 -54.63
CA SER A 343 -7.88 14.40 -55.79
C SER A 343 -7.55 15.31 -56.99
N GLU A 344 -6.50 14.99 -57.75
CA GLU A 344 -6.23 15.69 -59.01
C GLU A 344 -7.45 15.53 -59.92
N PRO A 345 -7.91 16.62 -60.58
CA PRO A 345 -8.98 16.50 -61.51
C PRO A 345 -8.59 15.48 -62.61
N LEU A 346 -9.46 14.55 -62.88
CA LEU A 346 -9.25 13.56 -63.95
C LEU A 346 -8.80 14.31 -65.22
N PRO A 347 -7.78 13.80 -65.96
CA PRO A 347 -7.39 14.39 -67.22
C PRO A 347 -8.63 14.56 -68.11
N ARG A 348 -8.88 15.79 -68.54
CA ARG A 348 -9.92 16.00 -69.55
C ARG A 348 -9.52 15.20 -70.78
N THR A 349 -10.15 14.05 -71.01
CA THR A 349 -10.07 13.37 -72.26
C THR A 349 -10.75 14.27 -73.29
N GLY A 350 -9.92 15.01 -74.01
CA GLY A 350 -10.40 15.77 -75.17
C GLY A 350 -10.96 14.80 -76.24
N TYR A 351 -12.18 15.00 -76.58
CA TYR A 351 -12.72 14.57 -77.85
C TYR A 351 -12.65 15.73 -78.85
#